data_10b5a40b5c52c222f639ebd23e0533a3
#
_entry.id   10b5a40b5c52c222f639ebd23e0533a3
#
_cell.length_a   1.000
_cell.length_b   1.000
_cell.length_c   1.000
_cell.angle_alpha   90.00
_cell.angle_beta   90.00
_cell.angle_gamma   90.00
#
_symmetry.space_group_name_H-M   'P 1'
#
loop_
_entity.id
_entity.type
_entity.pdbx_description
1 polymer ?
#
loop_
_entity_poly.entity_id
_entity_poly.type
_entity_poly.pdbx_seq_one_letter_code
_entity_poly.pdbx_strand_id
1 'polypeptide(L)'
;MKAVVTRVNSASVSIDGKVHGKIGRGFLILLGVAPEDTPEKCKKLAEKILGLRVFRDENDKMNLSLSDVGGEVLVVSQFTLYGDVSHGRRPSFIGAGKPDIAIPLYEQFLSECERLGFPPQHGEVGADML
;
A
#
# COMPACT_ATOMS: atom_id res chain seq x y z
N MET A 1 -9.45 3.45 -5.87
CA MET A 1 -8.31 2.75 -5.25
C MET A 1 -8.73 2.13 -3.93
N LYS A 2 -8.15 1.01 -3.62
CA LYS A 2 -8.30 0.36 -2.31
C LYS A 2 -6.93 0.17 -1.69
N ALA A 3 -6.85 0.35 -0.38
CA ALA A 3 -5.64 0.07 0.36
C ALA A 3 -5.97 -0.73 1.61
N VAL A 4 -5.19 -1.75 1.87
CA VAL A 4 -5.18 -2.43 3.17
C VAL A 4 -3.92 -2.01 3.88
N VAL A 5 -4.08 -1.35 5.01
CA VAL A 5 -2.99 -0.79 5.80
C VAL A 5 -2.83 -1.59 7.08
N THR A 6 -1.66 -2.19 7.25
CA THR A 6 -1.35 -2.98 8.43
C THR A 6 -0.20 -2.33 9.19
N ARG A 7 -0.39 -2.12 10.48
CA ARG A 7 0.70 -1.70 11.37
C ARG A 7 1.62 -2.90 11.59
N VAL A 8 2.92 -2.69 11.43
CA VAL A 8 3.90 -3.75 11.58
C VAL A 8 5.08 -3.29 12.44
N ASN A 9 5.71 -4.22 13.12
CA ASN A 9 7.00 -3.99 13.78
C ASN A 9 8.14 -4.16 12.78
N SER A 10 7.92 -5.00 11.78
CA SER A 10 8.79 -5.16 10.62
C SER A 10 8.00 -5.83 9.50
N ALA A 11 8.41 -5.58 8.28
CA ALA A 11 7.85 -6.24 7.10
C ALA A 11 8.92 -6.30 6.02
N SER A 12 8.82 -7.30 5.17
CA SER A 12 9.69 -7.43 4.01
C SER A 12 8.95 -8.08 2.86
N VAL A 13 9.43 -7.86 1.65
CA VAL A 13 8.97 -8.55 0.45
C VAL A 13 10.16 -9.15 -0.24
N SER A 14 10.03 -10.41 -0.64
CA SER A 14 11.08 -11.14 -1.34
C SER A 14 10.64 -11.49 -2.75
N ILE A 15 11.58 -11.42 -3.69
CA ILE A 15 11.40 -11.79 -5.08
C ILE A 15 12.52 -12.77 -5.44
N ASP A 16 12.15 -13.95 -5.94
CA ASP A 16 13.11 -15.01 -6.28
C ASP A 16 14.05 -15.37 -5.12
N GLY A 17 13.51 -15.40 -3.89
CA GLY A 17 14.26 -15.75 -2.70
C GLY A 17 15.15 -14.63 -2.15
N LYS A 18 15.14 -13.45 -2.77
CA LYS A 18 15.92 -12.30 -2.30
C LYS A 18 15.01 -11.21 -1.76
N VAL A 19 15.41 -10.59 -0.65
CA VAL A 19 14.69 -9.45 -0.09
C VAL A 19 14.79 -8.26 -1.05
N HIS A 20 13.64 -7.82 -1.55
CA HIS A 20 13.55 -6.68 -2.46
C HIS A 20 13.28 -5.37 -1.71
N GLY A 21 12.50 -5.44 -0.64
CA GLY A 21 12.21 -4.30 0.23
C GLY A 21 12.01 -4.75 1.66
N LYS A 22 12.41 -3.93 2.61
CA LYS A 22 12.29 -4.22 4.04
C LYS A 22 12.13 -2.93 4.82
N ILE A 23 11.26 -2.98 5.84
CA ILE A 23 11.06 -1.88 6.78
C ILE A 23 11.09 -2.40 8.22
N GLY A 24 11.36 -1.49 9.16
CA GLY A 24 11.10 -1.71 10.57
C GLY A 24 9.65 -1.35 10.91
N ARG A 25 9.44 -0.67 12.03
CA ARG A 25 8.10 -0.26 12.46
C ARG A 25 7.46 0.68 11.44
N GLY A 26 6.21 0.44 11.12
CA GLY A 26 5.48 1.31 10.22
C GLY A 26 4.25 0.65 9.61
N PHE A 27 4.02 0.92 8.32
CA PHE A 27 2.89 0.39 7.57
C PHE A 27 3.34 -0.56 6.45
N LEU A 28 2.69 -1.71 6.39
CA LEU A 28 2.60 -2.50 5.17
C LEU A 28 1.30 -2.06 4.48
N ILE A 29 1.41 -1.57 3.25
CA ILE A 29 0.29 -1.08 2.45
C ILE A 29 0.12 -1.97 1.23
N LEU A 30 -1.01 -2.67 1.14
CA LEU A 30 -1.42 -3.38 -0.06
C LEU A 30 -2.31 -2.45 -0.86
N LEU A 31 -1.94 -2.14 -2.09
CA LEU A 31 -2.61 -1.15 -2.92
C LEU A 31 -3.23 -1.77 -4.17
N GLY A 32 -4.53 -1.58 -4.35
CA GLY A 32 -5.26 -1.95 -5.55
C GLY A 32 -5.73 -0.71 -6.32
N VAL A 33 -5.67 -0.79 -7.65
CA VAL A 33 -6.09 0.29 -8.57
C VAL A 33 -7.28 -0.19 -9.39
N ALA A 34 -8.29 0.66 -9.51
CA ALA A 34 -9.47 0.42 -10.36
C ALA A 34 -9.36 1.20 -11.67
N PRO A 35 -10.10 0.79 -12.73
CA PRO A 35 -10.04 1.47 -14.03
C PRO A 35 -10.42 2.94 -14.00
N GLU A 36 -11.33 3.32 -13.09
CA GLU A 36 -11.82 4.69 -12.94
C GLU A 36 -10.96 5.58 -12.03
N ASP A 37 -9.87 5.07 -11.51
CA ASP A 37 -9.02 5.84 -10.61
C ASP A 37 -8.25 6.95 -11.34
N THR A 38 -7.98 8.03 -10.61
CA THR A 38 -7.34 9.23 -11.13
C THR A 38 -6.12 9.62 -10.28
N PRO A 39 -5.21 10.45 -10.84
CA PRO A 39 -4.10 10.99 -10.06
C PRO A 39 -4.53 11.73 -8.79
N GLU A 40 -5.65 12.44 -8.82
CA GLU A 40 -6.16 13.14 -7.64
C GLU A 40 -6.59 12.19 -6.53
N LYS A 41 -7.26 11.09 -6.89
CA LYS A 41 -7.64 10.06 -5.92
C LYS A 41 -6.41 9.41 -5.28
N CYS A 42 -5.39 9.17 -6.07
CA CYS A 42 -4.12 8.63 -5.61
C CYS A 42 -3.47 9.55 -4.59
N LYS A 43 -3.37 10.84 -4.89
CA LYS A 43 -2.82 11.84 -4.00
C LYS A 43 -3.56 11.91 -2.67
N LYS A 44 -4.90 11.98 -2.72
CA LYS A 44 -5.74 12.04 -1.52
C LYS A 44 -5.60 10.80 -0.65
N LEU A 45 -5.55 9.63 -1.27
CA LEU A 45 -5.39 8.38 -0.53
C LEU A 45 -4.04 8.32 0.18
N ALA A 46 -2.96 8.69 -0.49
CA ALA A 46 -1.63 8.72 0.11
C ALA A 46 -1.58 9.68 1.30
N GLU A 47 -2.11 10.89 1.14
CA GLU A 47 -2.16 11.88 2.21
C GLU A 47 -2.96 11.37 3.41
N LYS A 48 -4.09 10.72 3.18
CA LYS A 48 -4.91 10.17 4.25
C LYS A 48 -4.18 9.05 5.00
N ILE A 49 -3.61 8.10 4.28
CA ILE A 49 -2.93 6.95 4.89
C ILE A 49 -1.73 7.40 5.72
N LEU A 50 -0.90 8.26 5.18
CA LEU A 50 0.32 8.68 5.87
C LEU A 50 0.05 9.62 7.04
N GLY A 51 -1.15 10.19 7.11
CA GLY A 51 -1.60 11.01 8.23
C GLY A 51 -2.41 10.27 9.28
N LEU A 52 -2.69 8.97 9.09
CA LEU A 52 -3.47 8.21 10.06
C LEU A 52 -2.78 8.14 11.42
N ARG A 53 -3.56 8.36 12.46
CA ARG A 53 -3.09 8.37 13.86
C ARG A 53 -3.51 7.06 14.53
N VAL A 54 -2.86 5.98 14.14
CA VAL A 54 -3.24 4.61 14.54
C VAL A 54 -2.18 3.90 15.38
N PHE A 55 -1.08 4.56 15.68
CA PHE A 55 -0.10 4.04 16.63
C PHE A 55 -0.47 4.45 18.04
N ARG A 56 -0.22 3.55 18.99
CA ARG A 56 -0.61 3.78 20.37
C ARG A 56 0.34 4.78 21.04
N ASP A 57 -0.26 5.71 21.80
CA ASP A 57 0.47 6.66 22.63
C ASP A 57 0.76 6.06 24.03
N GLU A 58 1.33 6.88 24.90
CA GLU A 58 1.64 6.47 26.28
C GLU A 58 0.40 6.12 27.12
N ASN A 59 -0.78 6.56 26.70
CA ASN A 59 -2.06 6.22 27.33
C ASN A 59 -2.75 5.03 26.66
N ASP A 60 -2.04 4.30 25.81
CA ASP A 60 -2.53 3.14 25.05
C ASP A 60 -3.72 3.47 24.12
N LYS A 61 -3.79 4.70 23.63
CA LYS A 61 -4.81 5.15 22.68
C LYS A 61 -4.21 5.32 21.30
N MET A 62 -4.96 4.98 20.25
CA MET A 62 -4.56 5.22 18.87
C MET A 62 -4.54 6.72 18.60
N ASN A 63 -3.37 7.31 18.62
CA ASN A 63 -3.19 8.76 18.56
C ASN A 63 -1.96 9.21 17.78
N LEU A 64 -0.96 8.37 17.62
CA LEU A 64 0.30 8.74 16.98
C LEU A 64 0.31 8.38 15.51
N SER A 65 0.90 9.25 14.68
CA SER A 65 1.08 9.03 13.24
C SER A 65 2.43 8.35 12.95
N LEU A 66 2.66 8.00 11.68
CA LEU A 66 3.97 7.51 11.23
C LEU A 66 5.09 8.47 11.59
N SER A 67 4.85 9.76 11.40
CA SER A 67 5.86 10.79 11.72
C SER A 67 6.23 10.77 13.20
N ASP A 68 5.23 10.64 14.07
CA ASP A 68 5.44 10.63 15.52
C ASP A 68 6.29 9.45 15.99
N VAL A 69 6.16 8.29 15.35
CA VAL A 69 6.88 7.07 15.74
C VAL A 69 8.13 6.81 14.91
N GLY A 70 8.47 7.70 13.98
CA GLY A 70 9.60 7.48 13.08
C GLY A 70 9.40 6.27 12.17
N GLY A 71 8.16 6.05 11.73
CA GLY A 71 7.79 4.85 10.98
C GLY A 71 8.22 4.88 9.52
N GLU A 72 8.22 3.71 8.93
CA GLU A 72 8.56 3.48 7.52
C GLU A 72 7.38 2.86 6.78
N VAL A 73 7.45 2.81 5.45
CA VAL A 73 6.37 2.32 4.59
C VAL A 73 6.88 1.28 3.62
N LEU A 74 6.16 0.17 3.53
CA LEU A 74 6.36 -0.85 2.49
C LEU A 74 5.08 -0.95 1.69
N VAL A 75 5.14 -0.67 0.38
CA VAL A 75 3.99 -0.64 -0.51
C VAL A 75 4.06 -1.79 -1.49
N VAL A 76 3.00 -2.57 -1.57
CA VAL A 76 2.90 -3.70 -2.49
C VAL A 76 1.63 -3.55 -3.34
N SER A 77 1.79 -3.63 -4.65
CA SER A 77 0.65 -3.65 -5.56
C SER A 77 -0.10 -4.97 -5.43
N GLN A 78 -1.42 -4.90 -5.22
CA GLN A 78 -2.25 -6.08 -4.98
C GLN A 78 -3.58 -5.94 -5.70
N PHE A 79 -3.64 -6.36 -6.97
CA PHE A 79 -4.86 -6.26 -7.78
C PHE A 79 -6.01 -7.13 -7.22
N THR A 80 -5.69 -8.18 -6.47
CA THR A 80 -6.68 -9.08 -5.88
C THR A 80 -7.58 -8.41 -4.85
N LEU A 81 -7.26 -7.18 -4.40
CA LEU A 81 -8.16 -6.38 -3.57
C LEU A 81 -9.48 -6.07 -4.26
N TYR A 82 -9.53 -6.15 -5.59
CA TYR A 82 -10.73 -6.02 -6.40
C TYR A 82 -11.33 -7.36 -6.82
N GLY A 83 -10.92 -8.45 -6.19
CA GLY A 83 -11.52 -9.77 -6.43
C GLY A 83 -13.00 -9.77 -6.03
N ASP A 84 -13.86 -10.21 -6.94
CA ASP A 84 -15.30 -10.34 -6.73
C ASP A 84 -15.67 -11.80 -6.67
N VAL A 85 -16.22 -12.23 -5.55
CA VAL A 85 -16.68 -13.59 -5.31
C VAL A 85 -18.19 -13.69 -5.17
N SER A 86 -18.92 -12.62 -5.54
CA SER A 86 -20.38 -12.58 -5.43
C SER A 86 -21.10 -13.54 -6.37
N HIS A 87 -20.45 -13.96 -7.46
CA HIS A 87 -20.99 -14.86 -8.47
C HIS A 87 -20.19 -16.17 -8.55
N GLY A 88 -20.63 -17.16 -7.76
CA GLY A 88 -19.99 -18.47 -7.76
C GLY A 88 -18.72 -18.53 -6.90
N ARG A 89 -17.85 -19.51 -7.19
CA ARG A 89 -16.67 -19.82 -6.39
C ARG A 89 -15.36 -19.34 -7.01
N ARG A 90 -15.40 -18.84 -8.24
CA ARG A 90 -14.22 -18.30 -8.91
C ARG A 90 -14.21 -16.77 -8.73
N PRO A 91 -13.16 -16.20 -8.17
CA PRO A 91 -13.06 -14.74 -8.07
C PRO A 91 -12.96 -14.13 -9.46
N SER A 92 -13.66 -13.00 -9.65
CA SER A 92 -13.55 -12.17 -10.85
C SER A 92 -12.70 -10.94 -10.49
N PHE A 93 -11.76 -10.58 -11.38
CA PHE A 93 -10.89 -9.42 -11.21
C PHE A 93 -11.18 -8.31 -12.23
N ILE A 94 -12.39 -8.34 -12.84
CA ILE A 94 -12.81 -7.31 -13.81
C ILE A 94 -12.74 -5.90 -13.19
N GLY A 95 -13.00 -5.77 -11.89
CA GLY A 95 -12.92 -4.50 -11.18
C GLY A 95 -11.50 -3.96 -10.97
N ALA A 96 -10.47 -4.74 -11.27
CA ALA A 96 -9.09 -4.30 -11.16
C ALA A 96 -8.66 -3.51 -12.40
N GLY A 97 -7.88 -2.45 -12.20
CA GLY A 97 -7.25 -1.71 -13.29
C GLY A 97 -6.25 -2.57 -14.05
N LYS A 98 -6.25 -2.45 -15.38
CA LYS A 98 -5.24 -3.11 -16.21
C LYS A 98 -3.87 -2.47 -16.00
N PRO A 99 -2.75 -3.16 -16.35
CA PRO A 99 -1.40 -2.63 -16.12
C PRO A 99 -1.14 -1.23 -16.69
N ASP A 100 -1.75 -0.87 -17.82
CA ASP A 100 -1.60 0.45 -18.43
C ASP A 100 -2.19 1.59 -17.59
N ILE A 101 -3.12 1.27 -16.68
CA ILE A 101 -3.69 2.21 -15.70
C ILE A 101 -3.07 2.01 -14.34
N ALA A 102 -2.92 0.76 -13.91
CA ALA A 102 -2.47 0.43 -12.56
C ALA A 102 -1.01 0.79 -12.30
N ILE A 103 -0.12 0.55 -13.25
CA ILE A 103 1.31 0.81 -13.06
C ILE A 103 1.60 2.30 -12.86
N PRO A 104 1.12 3.23 -13.73
CA PRO A 104 1.36 4.65 -13.50
C PRO A 104 0.81 5.17 -12.18
N LEU A 105 -0.38 4.72 -11.76
CA LEU A 105 -0.98 5.15 -10.49
C LEU A 105 -0.27 4.55 -9.28
N TYR A 106 0.20 3.32 -9.38
CA TYR A 106 1.03 2.71 -8.36
C TYR A 106 2.34 3.48 -8.19
N GLU A 107 3.02 3.79 -9.28
CA GLU A 107 4.24 4.58 -9.25
C GLU A 107 4.02 5.97 -8.71
N GLN A 108 2.88 6.61 -9.05
CA GLN A 108 2.50 7.88 -8.47
C GLN A 108 2.30 7.78 -6.96
N PHE A 109 1.68 6.70 -6.47
CA PHE A 109 1.51 6.51 -5.03
C PHE A 109 2.86 6.45 -4.32
N LEU A 110 3.84 5.77 -4.90
CA LEU A 110 5.20 5.74 -4.35
C LEU A 110 5.82 7.15 -4.32
N SER A 111 5.63 7.93 -5.38
CA SER A 111 6.12 9.32 -5.45
C SER A 111 5.44 10.21 -4.43
N GLU A 112 4.13 10.02 -4.20
CA GLU A 112 3.40 10.78 -3.18
C GLU A 112 3.91 10.47 -1.77
N CYS A 113 4.24 9.20 -1.48
CA CYS A 113 4.85 8.83 -0.21
C CYS A 113 6.18 9.56 -0.01
N GLU A 114 7.01 9.60 -1.04
CA GLU A 114 8.29 10.29 -1.00
C GLU A 114 8.11 11.80 -0.78
N ARG A 115 7.17 12.41 -1.50
CA ARG A 115 6.83 13.83 -1.34
C ARG A 115 6.41 14.16 0.09
N LEU A 116 5.69 13.25 0.74
CA LEU A 116 5.20 13.43 2.11
C LEU A 116 6.25 13.12 3.19
N GLY A 117 7.47 12.78 2.79
CA GLY A 117 8.57 12.54 3.71
C GLY A 117 8.80 11.09 4.09
N PHE A 118 8.15 10.15 3.40
CA PHE A 118 8.26 8.70 3.65
C PHE A 118 8.70 7.97 2.39
N PRO A 119 9.99 8.04 2.01
CA PRO A 119 10.47 7.28 0.85
C PRO A 119 10.14 5.80 1.04
N PRO A 120 9.28 5.22 0.17
CA PRO A 120 8.79 3.88 0.42
C PRO A 120 9.76 2.80 -0.03
N GLN A 121 9.78 1.70 0.70
CA GLN A 121 10.21 0.42 0.17
C GLN A 121 9.04 -0.19 -0.59
N HIS A 122 9.29 -0.99 -1.59
CA HIS A 122 8.23 -1.55 -2.43
C HIS A 122 8.62 -2.88 -3.05
N GLY A 123 7.61 -3.61 -3.51
CA GLY A 123 7.79 -4.78 -4.35
C GLY A 123 7.90 -4.39 -5.83
N GLU A 124 7.80 -5.37 -6.69
CA GLU A 124 7.81 -5.21 -8.14
C GLU A 124 6.47 -5.68 -8.69
N VAL A 125 5.82 -4.84 -9.50
CA VAL A 125 4.52 -5.18 -10.10
C VAL A 125 4.66 -6.37 -11.03
N GLY A 126 3.79 -7.38 -10.84
CA GLY A 126 3.77 -8.58 -11.66
C GLY A 126 4.78 -9.66 -11.28
N ALA A 127 5.63 -9.42 -10.27
CA ALA A 127 6.55 -10.43 -9.77
C ALA A 127 5.88 -11.31 -8.71
N ASP A 128 6.34 -12.56 -8.58
CA ASP A 128 5.97 -13.42 -7.45
C ASP A 128 6.70 -12.92 -6.20
N MET A 129 5.91 -12.44 -5.23
CA MET A 129 6.44 -11.84 -4.00
C MET A 129 6.02 -12.64 -2.77
N LEU A 130 6.94 -12.76 -1.85
CA LEU A 130 6.73 -13.39 -0.55
C LEU A 130 6.92 -12.38 0.58
#